data_acc5104284172925a2de07d19b2e07db
#
_entry.id   acc5104284172925a2de07d19b2e07db
#
_cell.length_a   1.000
_cell.length_b   1.000
_cell.length_c   1.000
_cell.angle_alpha   90.00
_cell.angle_beta   90.00
_cell.angle_gamma   90.00
#
_symmetry.space_group_name_H-M   'P 1'
#
loop_
_entity.id
_entity.type
_entity.pdbx_description
1 polymer ?
#
loop_
_entity_poly.entity_id
_entity_poly.type
_entity_poly.pdbx_seq_one_letter_code
_entity_poly.pdbx_strand_id
1 'polypeptide(L)'
;MLKKKYSCVKVDQQKDGITWVTFNRPEKRNAMSPTFHAEMMEIMTLLETDSDTKLVILTGEGVSYSAGQDLKEYFRETDGKPEVKAKASADSRWRSEKLWMYSKPTISMVNGFCIGGAFTHCICADFSVASDDAIFCLSEVNWGILPGGMVSKMVTDLFRQRDAMFYACT
;
A
#
# COMPACT_ATOMS: atom_id res chain seq x y z
N MET A 1 20.82 1.39 -8.69
CA MET A 1 20.00 2.56 -9.11
C MET A 1 18.91 2.12 -10.08
N LEU A 2 17.66 2.21 -9.69
CA LEU A 2 16.52 1.88 -10.54
C LEU A 2 16.43 2.92 -11.67
N LYS A 3 16.86 2.53 -12.88
CA LYS A 3 16.82 3.43 -14.07
C LYS A 3 15.45 3.43 -14.77
N LYS A 4 14.55 2.51 -14.36
CA LYS A 4 13.23 2.39 -14.97
C LYS A 4 12.30 3.50 -14.47
N LYS A 5 11.59 4.14 -15.39
CA LYS A 5 10.54 5.10 -15.07
C LYS A 5 9.22 4.34 -14.92
N TYR A 6 8.60 4.45 -13.76
CA TYR A 6 7.29 3.90 -13.46
C TYR A 6 6.19 4.94 -13.72
N SER A 7 4.98 4.50 -13.98
CA SER A 7 3.84 5.38 -14.27
C SER A 7 3.07 5.80 -13.03
N CYS A 8 2.98 4.90 -12.06
CA CYS A 8 2.19 5.06 -10.85
C CYS A 8 3.03 5.31 -9.60
N VAL A 9 4.34 5.18 -9.69
CA VAL A 9 5.24 5.24 -8.53
C VAL A 9 6.52 6.01 -8.89
N LYS A 10 7.00 6.85 -7.97
CA LYS A 10 8.33 7.45 -8.03
C LYS A 10 9.25 6.72 -7.05
N VAL A 11 10.50 6.48 -7.45
CA VAL A 11 11.52 5.91 -6.57
C VAL A 11 12.69 6.88 -6.54
N ASP A 12 13.05 7.33 -5.34
CA ASP A 12 14.20 8.20 -5.09
C ASP A 12 15.12 7.53 -4.06
N GLN A 13 16.28 7.11 -4.55
CA GLN A 13 17.31 6.45 -3.76
C GLN A 13 18.37 7.46 -3.34
N GLN A 14 18.48 7.70 -2.05
CA GLN A 14 19.41 8.66 -1.47
C GLN A 14 20.76 8.01 -1.14
N LYS A 15 21.80 8.83 -1.06
CA LYS A 15 23.17 8.36 -0.83
C LYS A 15 23.42 7.73 0.54
N ASP A 16 22.57 8.04 1.52
CA ASP A 16 22.60 7.48 2.88
C ASP A 16 21.98 6.08 3.00
N GLY A 17 21.38 5.58 1.91
CA GLY A 17 20.73 4.29 1.85
C GLY A 17 19.22 4.33 2.13
N ILE A 18 18.63 5.50 2.30
CA ILE A 18 17.17 5.68 2.38
C ILE A 18 16.61 5.70 0.96
N THR A 19 15.62 4.84 0.70
CA THR A 19 14.91 4.83 -0.57
C THR A 19 13.44 5.21 -0.35
N TRP A 20 13.05 6.32 -0.98
CA TRP A 20 11.67 6.80 -0.98
C TRP A 20 10.90 6.16 -2.13
N VAL A 21 9.79 5.55 -1.82
CA VAL A 21 8.82 4.99 -2.76
C VAL A 21 7.55 5.79 -2.62
N THR A 22 7.34 6.72 -3.54
CA THR A 22 6.20 7.65 -3.50
C THR A 22 5.12 7.20 -4.46
N PHE A 23 3.93 6.94 -3.96
CA PHE A 23 2.75 6.65 -4.76
C PHE A 23 2.38 7.89 -5.57
N ASN A 24 2.31 7.78 -6.88
CA ASN A 24 2.25 8.93 -7.79
C ASN A 24 1.07 8.86 -8.75
N ARG A 25 -0.13 8.81 -8.19
CA ARG A 25 -1.42 9.00 -8.88
C ARG A 25 -2.27 10.03 -8.11
N PRO A 26 -1.76 11.27 -7.87
CA PRO A 26 -2.44 12.25 -7.00
C PRO A 26 -3.84 12.62 -7.51
N GLU A 27 -4.06 12.63 -8.83
CA GLU A 27 -5.36 12.86 -9.47
C GLU A 27 -6.42 11.79 -9.15
N LYS A 28 -5.97 10.62 -8.71
CA LYS A 28 -6.77 9.49 -8.21
C LYS A 28 -6.61 9.27 -6.70
N ARG A 29 -6.05 10.26 -5.99
CA ARG A 29 -5.72 10.13 -4.56
C ARG A 29 -4.88 8.88 -4.27
N ASN A 30 -3.96 8.56 -5.16
CA ASN A 30 -3.08 7.40 -5.09
C ASN A 30 -3.83 6.05 -4.97
N ALA A 31 -5.01 5.92 -5.63
CA ALA A 31 -5.74 4.67 -5.70
C ALA A 31 -4.93 3.59 -6.44
N MET A 32 -4.96 2.38 -5.90
CA MET A 32 -4.14 1.25 -6.34
C MET A 32 -4.83 0.49 -7.48
N SER A 33 -4.37 0.71 -8.71
CA SER A 33 -4.77 -0.03 -9.92
C SER A 33 -3.95 -1.32 -10.07
N PRO A 34 -4.34 -2.23 -11.01
CA PRO A 34 -3.50 -3.38 -11.38
C PRO A 34 -2.08 -2.97 -11.80
N THR A 35 -1.93 -1.90 -12.57
CA THR A 35 -0.61 -1.37 -12.97
C THR A 35 0.19 -0.91 -11.75
N PHE A 36 -0.45 -0.18 -10.83
CA PHE A 36 0.19 0.23 -9.57
C PHE A 36 0.71 -0.99 -8.78
N HIS A 37 -0.11 -2.04 -8.66
CA HIS A 37 0.32 -3.25 -7.94
C HIS A 37 1.49 -3.96 -8.61
N ALA A 38 1.47 -4.07 -9.95
CA ALA A 38 2.57 -4.67 -10.70
C ALA A 38 3.88 -3.88 -10.54
N GLU A 39 3.81 -2.55 -10.63
CA GLU A 39 4.98 -1.67 -10.40
C GLU A 39 5.51 -1.81 -8.97
N MET A 40 4.64 -1.78 -7.96
CA MET A 40 5.04 -1.93 -6.56
C MET A 40 5.65 -3.30 -6.26
N MET A 41 5.10 -4.40 -6.80
CA MET A 41 5.66 -5.74 -6.63
C MET A 41 7.07 -5.81 -7.23
N GLU A 42 7.27 -5.24 -8.42
CA GLU A 42 8.58 -5.16 -9.07
C GLU A 42 9.55 -4.32 -8.24
N ILE A 43 9.16 -3.10 -7.83
CA ILE A 43 9.99 -2.18 -7.05
C ILE A 43 10.42 -2.83 -5.74
N MET A 44 9.49 -3.34 -4.95
CA MET A 44 9.80 -3.97 -3.67
C MET A 44 10.70 -5.19 -3.83
N THR A 45 10.56 -5.95 -4.93
CA THR A 45 11.43 -7.08 -5.22
C THR A 45 12.85 -6.64 -5.56
N LEU A 46 13.01 -5.59 -6.34
CA LEU A 46 14.32 -5.04 -6.71
C LEU A 46 15.02 -4.40 -5.50
N LEU A 47 14.32 -3.60 -4.71
CA LEU A 47 14.88 -2.92 -3.54
C LEU A 47 15.30 -3.89 -2.43
N GLU A 48 14.65 -5.05 -2.33
CA GLU A 48 14.98 -6.06 -1.31
C GLU A 48 16.40 -6.60 -1.49
N THR A 49 16.86 -6.77 -2.73
CA THR A 49 18.19 -7.29 -3.07
C THR A 49 19.22 -6.19 -3.41
N ASP A 50 18.78 -4.95 -3.53
CA ASP A 50 19.65 -3.82 -3.85
C ASP A 50 20.54 -3.43 -2.65
N SER A 51 21.86 -3.48 -2.82
CA SER A 51 22.84 -3.21 -1.74
C SER A 51 22.85 -1.76 -1.26
N ASP A 52 22.43 -0.83 -2.12
CA ASP A 52 22.45 0.60 -1.82
C ASP A 52 21.21 1.04 -1.01
N THR A 53 20.14 0.24 -1.05
CA THR A 53 18.95 0.46 -0.23
C THR A 53 19.10 -0.21 1.13
N LYS A 54 19.05 0.55 2.22
CA LYS A 54 19.10 0.06 3.60
C LYS A 54 17.76 0.16 4.32
N LEU A 55 16.92 1.10 3.89
CA LEU A 55 15.60 1.39 4.47
C LEU A 55 14.66 1.87 3.36
N VAL A 56 13.40 1.44 3.40
CA VAL A 56 12.37 1.86 2.45
C VAL A 56 11.30 2.70 3.16
N ILE A 57 11.03 3.89 2.61
CA ILE A 57 9.93 4.75 3.06
C ILE A 57 8.84 4.75 2.00
N LEU A 58 7.61 4.42 2.41
CA LEU A 58 6.42 4.49 1.58
C LEU A 58 5.63 5.75 1.90
N THR A 59 5.29 6.55 0.90
CA THR A 59 4.49 7.77 1.08
C THR A 59 3.63 8.06 -0.15
N GLY A 60 2.72 9.02 -0.08
CA GLY A 60 1.87 9.43 -1.19
C GLY A 60 2.21 10.81 -1.73
N GLU A 61 2.11 11.01 -3.03
CA GLU A 61 2.18 12.33 -3.65
C GLU A 61 0.90 13.12 -3.38
N GLY A 62 1.02 14.39 -3.01
CA GLY A 62 -0.12 15.29 -2.76
C GLY A 62 -0.78 15.05 -1.40
N VAL A 63 -2.10 15.16 -1.35
CA VAL A 63 -2.91 15.22 -0.11
C VAL A 63 -3.34 13.86 0.44
N SER A 64 -2.93 12.78 -0.19
CA SER A 64 -3.35 11.43 0.20
C SER A 64 -2.16 10.49 0.23
N TYR A 65 -2.09 9.67 1.26
CA TYR A 65 -1.25 8.49 1.23
C TYR A 65 -1.77 7.51 0.17
N SER A 66 -3.00 7.02 0.32
CA SER A 66 -3.72 6.29 -0.73
C SER A 66 -5.22 6.17 -0.39
N ALA A 67 -6.07 6.27 -1.40
CA ALA A 67 -7.51 6.03 -1.30
C ALA A 67 -7.90 4.54 -1.34
N GLY A 68 -6.92 3.62 -1.30
CA GLY A 68 -7.18 2.19 -1.35
C GLY A 68 -7.25 1.65 -2.78
N GLN A 69 -7.97 0.54 -2.97
CA GLN A 69 -8.10 -0.10 -4.28
C GLN A 69 -8.89 0.78 -5.27
N ASP A 70 -8.39 0.88 -6.50
CA ASP A 70 -9.11 1.58 -7.57
C ASP A 70 -10.39 0.81 -7.93
N LEU A 71 -11.55 1.39 -7.58
CA LEU A 71 -12.84 0.71 -7.74
C LEU A 71 -13.18 0.42 -9.21
N LYS A 72 -12.70 1.26 -10.12
CA LYS A 72 -12.91 1.07 -11.55
C LYS A 72 -11.91 0.08 -12.13
N GLU A 73 -10.63 0.39 -12.03
CA GLU A 73 -9.58 -0.37 -12.70
C GLU A 73 -9.32 -1.74 -12.06
N TYR A 74 -9.40 -1.83 -10.71
CA TYR A 74 -9.10 -3.09 -10.00
C TYR A 74 -10.31 -4.02 -9.90
N PHE A 75 -11.54 -3.50 -9.69
CA PHE A 75 -12.72 -4.34 -9.56
C PHE A 75 -13.53 -4.43 -10.85
N ARG A 76 -13.99 -3.32 -11.42
CA ARG A 76 -14.92 -3.37 -12.57
C ARG A 76 -14.25 -3.80 -13.86
N GLU A 77 -13.07 -3.30 -14.17
CA GLU A 77 -12.40 -3.61 -15.44
C GLU A 77 -11.76 -5.00 -15.45
N THR A 78 -11.52 -5.61 -14.28
CA THR A 78 -11.08 -7.01 -14.17
C THR A 78 -12.24 -7.99 -14.05
N ASP A 79 -13.47 -7.52 -13.89
CA ASP A 79 -14.65 -8.37 -13.79
C ASP A 79 -14.86 -9.16 -15.10
N GLY A 80 -15.21 -10.43 -14.98
CA GLY A 80 -15.30 -11.35 -16.12
C GLY A 80 -13.96 -11.73 -16.77
N LYS A 81 -12.80 -11.30 -16.21
CA LYS A 81 -11.44 -11.60 -16.70
C LYS A 81 -10.61 -12.31 -15.64
N PRO A 82 -10.83 -13.61 -15.41
CA PRO A 82 -10.26 -14.32 -14.25
C PRO A 82 -8.74 -14.29 -14.22
N GLU A 83 -8.06 -14.39 -15.37
CA GLU A 83 -6.60 -14.35 -15.44
C GLU A 83 -6.03 -12.97 -15.06
N VAL A 84 -6.66 -11.88 -15.54
CA VAL A 84 -6.28 -10.50 -15.21
C VAL A 84 -6.48 -10.25 -13.72
N LYS A 85 -7.61 -10.70 -13.18
CA LYS A 85 -7.95 -10.58 -11.76
C LYS A 85 -6.98 -11.38 -10.89
N ALA A 86 -6.66 -12.61 -11.27
CA ALA A 86 -5.69 -13.45 -10.57
C ALA A 86 -4.30 -12.81 -10.53
N LYS A 87 -3.84 -12.26 -11.67
CA LYS A 87 -2.56 -11.54 -11.74
C LYS A 87 -2.56 -10.31 -10.86
N ALA A 88 -3.57 -9.45 -10.97
CA ALA A 88 -3.68 -8.23 -10.14
C ALA A 88 -3.73 -8.56 -8.64
N SER A 89 -4.42 -9.65 -8.28
CA SER A 89 -4.45 -10.15 -6.90
C SER A 89 -3.08 -10.64 -6.44
N ALA A 90 -2.35 -11.40 -7.27
CA ALA A 90 -1.00 -11.84 -6.95
C ALA A 90 -0.03 -10.66 -6.77
N ASP A 91 -0.06 -9.71 -7.71
CA ASP A 91 0.77 -8.50 -7.63
C ASP A 91 0.42 -7.66 -6.38
N SER A 92 -0.85 -7.63 -5.95
CA SER A 92 -1.27 -6.88 -4.77
C SER A 92 -0.71 -7.39 -3.44
N ARG A 93 -0.10 -8.59 -3.41
CA ARG A 93 0.52 -9.15 -2.19
C ARG A 93 1.77 -8.40 -1.74
N TRP A 94 2.30 -7.49 -2.56
CA TRP A 94 3.41 -6.63 -2.13
C TRP A 94 3.10 -5.87 -0.84
N ARG A 95 1.85 -5.42 -0.68
CA ARG A 95 1.39 -4.59 0.44
C ARG A 95 1.11 -5.35 1.73
N SER A 96 1.08 -6.66 1.69
CA SER A 96 0.80 -7.55 2.82
C SER A 96 1.94 -8.54 3.04
N GLU A 97 1.88 -9.69 2.40
CA GLU A 97 2.81 -10.80 2.62
C GLU A 97 4.28 -10.38 2.41
N LYS A 98 4.57 -9.70 1.27
CA LYS A 98 5.92 -9.29 0.97
C LYS A 98 6.42 -8.20 1.92
N LEU A 99 5.60 -7.20 2.19
CA LEU A 99 5.98 -6.09 3.09
C LEU A 99 6.16 -6.58 4.52
N TRP A 100 5.27 -7.44 5.02
CA TRP A 100 5.34 -8.03 6.35
C TRP A 100 6.60 -8.87 6.58
N MET A 101 7.08 -9.55 5.54
CA MET A 101 8.28 -10.39 5.58
C MET A 101 9.51 -9.72 4.96
N TYR A 102 9.46 -8.39 4.79
CA TYR A 102 10.53 -7.69 4.09
C TYR A 102 11.84 -7.73 4.86
N SER A 103 12.95 -8.01 4.16
CA SER A 103 14.26 -8.20 4.78
C SER A 103 14.98 -6.92 5.23
N LYS A 104 14.40 -5.75 4.90
CA LYS A 104 14.94 -4.44 5.28
C LYS A 104 13.90 -3.63 6.03
N PRO A 105 14.30 -2.72 6.93
CA PRO A 105 13.37 -1.85 7.62
C PRO A 105 12.48 -1.06 6.66
N THR A 106 11.19 -0.97 7.00
CA THR A 106 10.15 -0.29 6.22
C THR A 106 9.39 0.70 7.07
N ILE A 107 9.11 1.87 6.50
CA ILE A 107 8.32 2.92 7.17
C ILE A 107 7.17 3.34 6.25
N SER A 108 5.95 3.28 6.75
CA SER A 108 4.81 3.95 6.14
C SER A 108 4.70 5.37 6.66
N MET A 109 4.98 6.36 5.82
CA MET A 109 4.87 7.77 6.14
C MET A 109 3.56 8.32 5.56
N VAL A 110 2.52 8.33 6.41
CA VAL A 110 1.14 8.64 6.02
C VAL A 110 0.93 10.15 6.04
N ASN A 111 0.89 10.76 4.87
CA ASN A 111 0.80 12.21 4.66
C ASN A 111 -0.64 12.73 4.45
N GLY A 112 -1.67 11.95 4.81
CA GLY A 112 -3.07 12.35 4.65
C GLY A 112 -4.03 11.16 4.64
N PHE A 113 -4.94 11.08 3.65
CA PHE A 113 -5.93 10.00 3.60
C PHE A 113 -5.31 8.61 3.40
N CYS A 114 -5.62 7.69 4.30
CA CYS A 114 -5.24 6.27 4.27
C CYS A 114 -6.51 5.42 4.38
N ILE A 115 -7.10 5.05 3.23
CA ILE A 115 -8.47 4.51 3.17
C ILE A 115 -8.47 3.07 2.63
N GLY A 116 -9.29 2.22 3.24
CA GLY A 116 -9.56 0.86 2.78
C GLY A 116 -8.27 0.03 2.62
N GLY A 117 -8.04 -0.53 1.44
CA GLY A 117 -6.85 -1.35 1.16
C GLY A 117 -5.50 -0.66 1.39
N ALA A 118 -5.44 0.66 1.52
CA ALA A 118 -4.24 1.40 1.89
C ALA A 118 -3.82 1.13 3.35
N PHE A 119 -4.78 0.84 4.21
CA PHE A 119 -4.51 0.49 5.59
C PHE A 119 -3.62 -0.76 5.72
N THR A 120 -3.69 -1.68 4.75
CA THR A 120 -2.88 -2.91 4.73
C THR A 120 -1.38 -2.60 4.77
N HIS A 121 -0.87 -1.82 3.81
CA HIS A 121 0.56 -1.53 3.76
C HIS A 121 0.99 -0.52 4.82
N CYS A 122 0.06 0.26 5.37
CA CYS A 122 0.35 1.07 6.55
C CYS A 122 0.67 0.20 7.76
N ILE A 123 -0.15 -0.83 8.04
CA ILE A 123 0.03 -1.68 9.23
C ILE A 123 0.99 -2.87 9.01
N CYS A 124 1.36 -3.20 7.77
CA CYS A 124 2.32 -4.26 7.48
C CYS A 124 3.77 -3.75 7.39
N ALA A 125 4.01 -2.45 7.38
CA ALA A 125 5.35 -1.88 7.54
C ALA A 125 5.83 -2.02 8.99
N ASP A 126 7.15 -2.01 9.21
CA ASP A 126 7.73 -2.11 10.55
C ASP A 126 7.37 -0.90 11.42
N PHE A 127 7.29 0.28 10.81
CA PHE A 127 6.92 1.53 11.47
C PHE A 127 5.90 2.31 10.65
N SER A 128 5.03 3.03 11.36
CA SER A 128 4.09 3.98 10.75
C SER A 128 4.22 5.33 11.43
N VAL A 129 4.41 6.36 10.63
CA VAL A 129 4.42 7.76 11.04
C VAL A 129 3.33 8.47 10.26
N ALA A 130 2.50 9.26 10.91
CA ALA A 130 1.41 9.97 10.26
C ALA A 130 1.48 11.47 10.54
N SER A 131 1.02 12.27 9.58
CA SER A 131 0.73 13.69 9.85
C SER A 131 -0.43 13.79 10.86
N ASP A 132 -0.48 14.87 11.60
CA ASP A 132 -1.49 15.11 12.63
C ASP A 132 -2.91 15.29 12.06
N ASP A 133 -3.03 15.60 10.78
CA ASP A 133 -4.27 15.70 10.02
C ASP A 133 -4.59 14.45 9.20
N ALA A 134 -3.83 13.36 9.34
CA ALA A 134 -4.06 12.13 8.61
C ALA A 134 -5.39 11.46 9.01
N ILE A 135 -6.11 10.95 8.00
CA ILE A 135 -7.41 10.30 8.18
C ILE A 135 -7.30 8.84 7.80
N PHE A 136 -7.65 7.96 8.74
CA PHE A 136 -7.64 6.51 8.57
C PHE A 136 -9.06 5.96 8.53
N CYS A 137 -9.35 5.07 7.58
CA CYS A 137 -10.66 4.43 7.48
C CYS A 137 -10.56 3.06 6.83
N LEU A 138 -11.24 2.06 7.42
CA LEU A 138 -11.54 0.79 6.75
C LEU A 138 -12.95 0.89 6.18
N SER A 139 -13.06 1.26 4.90
CA SER A 139 -14.35 1.55 4.26
C SER A 139 -15.01 0.34 3.62
N GLU A 140 -14.45 -0.85 3.76
CA GLU A 140 -14.88 -2.07 3.09
C GLU A 140 -16.32 -2.45 3.44
N VAL A 141 -16.73 -2.26 4.69
CA VAL A 141 -18.10 -2.55 5.16
C VAL A 141 -19.15 -1.72 4.41
N ASN A 142 -18.84 -0.49 4.01
CA ASN A 142 -19.72 0.38 3.23
C ASN A 142 -19.99 -0.14 1.80
N TRP A 143 -19.16 -1.07 1.34
CA TRP A 143 -19.26 -1.72 0.04
C TRP A 143 -19.74 -3.17 0.13
N GLY A 144 -20.11 -3.64 1.32
CA GLY A 144 -20.52 -5.02 1.57
C GLY A 144 -19.42 -6.05 1.37
N ILE A 145 -18.14 -5.65 1.53
CA ILE A 145 -16.99 -6.53 1.41
C ILE A 145 -16.21 -6.58 2.73
N LEU A 146 -15.51 -7.69 2.94
CA LEU A 146 -14.62 -7.83 4.10
C LEU A 146 -13.26 -7.20 3.83
N PRO A 147 -12.61 -6.61 4.85
CA PRO A 147 -11.23 -6.15 4.74
C PRO A 147 -10.29 -7.31 4.39
N GLY A 148 -9.65 -7.23 3.22
CA GLY A 148 -8.75 -8.26 2.70
C GLY A 148 -7.28 -7.95 2.91
N GLY A 149 -6.38 -8.80 2.37
CA GLY A 149 -4.94 -8.55 2.34
C GLY A 149 -4.28 -8.47 3.71
N MET A 150 -4.62 -9.38 4.62
CA MET A 150 -4.13 -9.43 6.01
C MET A 150 -4.66 -8.32 6.95
N VAL A 151 -5.46 -7.36 6.48
CA VAL A 151 -5.97 -6.27 7.34
C VAL A 151 -6.67 -6.81 8.58
N SER A 152 -7.61 -7.75 8.41
CA SER A 152 -8.38 -8.31 9.53
C SER A 152 -7.47 -8.92 10.60
N LYS A 153 -6.43 -9.65 10.18
CA LYS A 153 -5.44 -10.22 11.11
C LYS A 153 -4.63 -9.12 11.79
N MET A 154 -4.03 -8.23 11.02
CA MET A 154 -3.10 -7.23 11.55
C MET A 154 -3.78 -6.23 12.47
N VAL A 155 -5.01 -5.80 12.13
CA VAL A 155 -5.77 -4.89 12.99
C VAL A 155 -6.08 -5.56 14.33
N THR A 156 -6.42 -6.85 14.36
CA THR A 156 -6.68 -7.57 15.62
C THR A 156 -5.43 -7.85 16.44
N ASP A 157 -4.26 -7.93 15.80
CA ASP A 157 -2.99 -8.15 16.51
C ASP A 157 -2.40 -6.84 17.08
N LEU A 158 -2.60 -5.71 16.38
CA LEU A 158 -1.97 -4.43 16.71
C LEU A 158 -2.86 -3.49 17.53
N PHE A 159 -4.18 -3.61 17.40
CA PHE A 159 -5.14 -2.73 18.05
C PHE A 159 -5.82 -3.42 19.25
N ARG A 160 -6.32 -2.62 20.18
CA ARG A 160 -7.25 -3.15 21.18
C ARG A 160 -8.51 -3.66 20.50
N GLN A 161 -9.12 -4.71 21.02
CA GLN A 161 -10.29 -5.34 20.40
C GLN A 161 -11.40 -4.35 20.02
N ARG A 162 -11.71 -3.38 20.87
CA ARG A 162 -12.77 -2.39 20.60
C ARG A 162 -12.41 -1.45 19.46
N ASP A 163 -11.14 -1.05 19.37
CA ASP A 163 -10.65 -0.18 18.31
C ASP A 163 -10.64 -0.95 16.98
N ALA A 164 -10.20 -2.21 16.99
CA ALA A 164 -10.26 -3.10 15.83
C ALA A 164 -11.70 -3.25 15.31
N MET A 165 -12.66 -3.49 16.21
CA MET A 165 -14.09 -3.60 15.86
C MET A 165 -14.64 -2.28 15.32
N PHE A 166 -14.26 -1.14 15.90
CA PHE A 166 -14.64 0.17 15.40
C PHE A 166 -14.19 0.36 13.94
N TYR A 167 -12.91 0.17 13.65
CA TYR A 167 -12.38 0.33 12.29
C TYR A 167 -12.95 -0.68 11.29
N ALA A 168 -13.22 -1.91 11.70
CA ALA A 168 -13.68 -2.96 10.79
C ALA A 168 -15.19 -2.95 10.52
N CYS A 169 -15.99 -2.33 11.39
CA CYS A 169 -17.46 -2.45 11.36
C CYS A 169 -18.21 -1.12 11.22
N THR A 170 -17.50 0.05 11.17
CA THR A 170 -18.17 1.37 11.11
C THR A 170 -17.74 2.26 9.92
#